data_05c577b703d0e97e490b014087fb2b54
#
_entry.id   05c577b703d0e97e490b014087fb2b54
#
_cell.length_a   1.000
_cell.length_b   1.000
_cell.length_c   1.000
_cell.angle_alpha   90.00
_cell.angle_beta   90.00
_cell.angle_gamma   90.00
#
_symmetry.space_group_name_H-M   'P 1'
#
loop_
_entity.id
_entity.type
_entity.pdbx_description
1 polymer ?
#
loop_
_entity_poly.entity_id
_entity_poly.type
_entity_poly.pdbx_seq_one_letter_code
_entity_poly.pdbx_strand_id
1 'polypeptide(L)'
;MKLKLCLKTVSWVLASALLCSACQSWIPKAQGLATPQWAAQNYQRQDQIEVQWKTQSFSFLLYQQQRGQSLDMLALSLTGQQLFKLSFDGQKVDVEQRIEQMKLLPFDYVVRDILYATYPNFARLHAAQNAVVQKDDTIYMQQQPVLKIQQNEGAI
;
A
#
# COMPACT_ATOMS: atom_id res chain seq x y z
N MET A 1 -36.73 40.19 -24.02
CA MET A 1 -36.70 39.78 -22.57
C MET A 1 -36.49 38.27 -22.34
N LYS A 2 -36.29 37.44 -23.39
CA LYS A 2 -36.10 35.97 -23.28
C LYS A 2 -34.61 35.51 -23.21
N LEU A 3 -33.68 36.40 -23.61
CA LEU A 3 -32.25 36.00 -23.68
C LEU A 3 -31.53 35.97 -22.30
N LYS A 4 -31.99 36.78 -21.35
CA LYS A 4 -31.40 36.84 -19.99
C LYS A 4 -31.77 35.63 -19.11
N LEU A 5 -32.84 34.92 -19.43
CA LEU A 5 -33.29 33.74 -18.64
C LEU A 5 -32.48 32.49 -19.00
N CYS A 6 -32.11 32.32 -20.27
CA CYS A 6 -31.27 31.20 -20.71
C CYS A 6 -29.82 31.27 -20.16
N LEU A 7 -29.29 32.48 -20.00
CA LEU A 7 -27.90 32.63 -19.51
C LEU A 7 -27.76 32.26 -18.03
N LYS A 8 -28.81 32.49 -17.21
CA LYS A 8 -28.82 32.11 -15.78
C LYS A 8 -28.95 30.61 -15.57
N THR A 9 -29.74 29.93 -16.40
CA THR A 9 -29.89 28.45 -16.27
C THR A 9 -28.65 27.70 -16.71
N VAL A 10 -27.93 28.17 -17.75
CA VAL A 10 -26.66 27.58 -18.20
C VAL A 10 -25.56 27.75 -17.14
N SER A 11 -25.51 28.88 -16.44
CA SER A 11 -24.54 29.13 -15.37
C SER A 11 -24.73 28.19 -14.17
N TRP A 12 -25.96 27.85 -13.83
CA TRP A 12 -26.25 26.94 -12.71
C TRP A 12 -25.95 25.47 -13.04
N VAL A 13 -26.12 25.06 -14.28
CA VAL A 13 -25.79 23.71 -14.75
C VAL A 13 -24.27 23.51 -14.80
N LEU A 14 -23.50 24.53 -15.22
CA LEU A 14 -22.03 24.47 -15.20
C LEU A 14 -21.47 24.40 -13.78
N ALA A 15 -22.06 25.13 -12.83
CA ALA A 15 -21.63 25.14 -11.44
C ALA A 15 -21.87 23.80 -10.74
N SER A 16 -22.96 23.09 -11.05
CA SER A 16 -23.22 21.78 -10.49
C SER A 16 -22.35 20.66 -11.07
N ALA A 17 -21.90 20.79 -12.33
CA ALA A 17 -21.00 19.80 -12.95
C ALA A 17 -19.57 19.84 -12.34
N LEU A 18 -19.13 21.01 -11.85
CA LEU A 18 -17.82 21.17 -11.22
C LEU A 18 -17.76 20.62 -9.79
N LEU A 19 -18.90 20.44 -9.11
CA LEU A 19 -18.93 19.87 -7.75
C LEU A 19 -18.84 18.34 -7.72
N CYS A 20 -19.14 17.65 -8.81
CA CYS A 20 -19.07 16.19 -8.88
C CYS A 20 -17.65 15.63 -9.10
N SER A 21 -16.69 16.45 -9.52
CA SER A 21 -15.31 16.00 -9.75
C SER A 21 -14.41 16.05 -8.50
N ALA A 22 -14.91 16.55 -7.36
CA ALA A 22 -14.13 16.70 -6.13
C ALA A 22 -14.11 15.45 -5.23
N CYS A 23 -14.76 14.35 -5.60
CA CYS A 23 -14.81 13.13 -4.80
C CYS A 23 -13.73 12.09 -5.17
N GLN A 24 -12.66 12.46 -5.87
CA GLN A 24 -11.56 11.53 -6.14
C GLN A 24 -10.58 11.46 -4.98
N SER A 25 -10.71 10.36 -4.25
CA SER A 25 -9.73 9.71 -3.37
C SER A 25 -9.09 10.55 -2.25
N TRP A 26 -9.78 10.64 -1.14
CA TRP A 26 -9.25 11.05 0.16
C TRP A 26 -8.48 9.93 0.89
N ILE A 27 -8.06 8.88 0.22
CA ILE A 27 -7.18 7.88 0.81
C ILE A 27 -5.75 8.43 0.66
N PRO A 28 -5.10 8.85 1.74
CA PRO A 28 -3.73 9.33 1.66
C PRO A 28 -2.85 8.19 1.15
N LYS A 29 -2.11 8.43 0.07
CA LYS A 29 -1.13 7.47 -0.45
C LYS A 29 -0.11 7.16 0.64
N ALA A 30 0.25 5.90 0.80
CA ALA A 30 1.26 5.50 1.78
C ALA A 30 2.62 6.12 1.39
N GLN A 31 3.06 7.07 2.20
CA GLN A 31 4.35 7.71 1.99
C GLN A 31 5.47 6.67 2.07
N GLY A 32 6.44 6.72 1.15
CA GLY A 32 7.52 5.77 1.08
C GLY A 32 7.16 4.42 0.43
N LEU A 33 6.00 4.30 -0.25
CA LEU A 33 5.65 3.12 -1.03
C LEU A 33 6.09 3.25 -2.48
N ALA A 34 5.59 4.25 -3.20
CA ALA A 34 5.88 4.43 -4.62
C ALA A 34 7.33 4.87 -4.85
N THR A 35 8.00 4.26 -5.82
CA THR A 35 9.36 4.59 -6.19
C THR A 35 9.60 4.48 -7.69
N PRO A 36 10.20 5.50 -8.33
CA PRO A 36 10.59 5.42 -9.73
C PRO A 36 11.82 4.51 -9.95
N GLN A 37 12.50 4.09 -8.89
CA GLN A 37 13.65 3.20 -8.93
C GLN A 37 13.26 1.73 -8.83
N TRP A 38 11.95 1.42 -8.89
CA TRP A 38 11.48 0.04 -8.89
C TRP A 38 12.04 -0.71 -10.09
N ALA A 39 12.70 -1.82 -9.81
CA ALA A 39 13.21 -2.72 -10.84
C ALA A 39 12.84 -4.16 -10.49
N ALA A 40 12.44 -4.90 -11.50
CA ALA A 40 12.17 -6.33 -11.35
C ALA A 40 13.45 -7.06 -10.89
N GLN A 41 13.30 -7.90 -9.89
CA GLN A 41 14.36 -8.76 -9.37
C GLN A 41 13.86 -10.21 -9.42
N ASN A 42 14.79 -11.18 -9.41
CA ASN A 42 14.40 -12.55 -9.18
C ASN A 42 14.11 -12.73 -7.68
N TYR A 43 12.86 -12.51 -7.29
CA TYR A 43 12.44 -12.49 -5.90
C TYR A 43 11.25 -13.43 -5.69
N GLN A 44 11.44 -14.36 -4.78
CA GLN A 44 10.40 -15.24 -4.28
C GLN A 44 10.64 -15.48 -2.80
N ARG A 45 9.60 -15.31 -1.99
CA ARG A 45 9.69 -15.45 -0.55
C ARG A 45 8.37 -15.91 0.05
N GLN A 46 8.47 -16.64 1.15
CA GLN A 46 7.35 -17.04 1.99
C GLN A 46 7.68 -16.67 3.43
N ASP A 47 6.77 -15.97 4.09
CA ASP A 47 6.90 -15.54 5.48
C ASP A 47 5.62 -15.83 6.26
N GLN A 48 5.76 -16.06 7.55
CA GLN A 48 4.66 -15.90 8.48
C GLN A 48 4.69 -14.48 9.02
N ILE A 49 3.61 -13.75 8.80
CA ILE A 49 3.46 -12.36 9.22
C ILE A 49 2.50 -12.31 10.40
N GLU A 50 2.89 -11.60 11.43
CA GLU A 50 1.99 -11.20 12.52
C GLU A 50 1.78 -9.69 12.46
N VAL A 51 0.51 -9.28 12.38
CA VAL A 51 0.12 -7.87 12.37
C VAL A 51 -0.61 -7.56 13.66
N GLN A 52 -0.12 -6.57 14.38
CA GLN A 52 -0.82 -6.01 15.51
C GLN A 52 -1.48 -4.69 15.11
N TRP A 53 -2.80 -4.65 15.22
CA TRP A 53 -3.58 -3.47 14.96
C TRP A 53 -4.39 -3.09 16.19
N LYS A 54 -3.98 -2.03 16.88
CA LYS A 54 -4.55 -1.64 18.18
C LYS A 54 -4.44 -2.80 19.20
N THR A 55 -5.57 -3.36 19.62
CA THR A 55 -5.66 -4.48 20.57
C THR A 55 -5.84 -5.84 19.89
N GLN A 56 -5.92 -5.87 18.56
CA GLN A 56 -6.10 -7.09 17.78
C GLN A 56 -4.78 -7.51 17.15
N SER A 57 -4.48 -8.80 17.22
CA SER A 57 -3.38 -9.42 16.51
C SER A 57 -3.92 -10.48 15.57
N PHE A 58 -3.38 -10.60 14.39
CA PHE A 58 -3.70 -11.67 13.45
C PHE A 58 -2.44 -12.11 12.71
N SER A 59 -2.35 -13.39 12.43
CA SER A 59 -1.24 -14.01 11.74
C SER A 59 -1.68 -14.61 10.42
N PHE A 60 -0.82 -14.54 9.42
CA PHE A 60 -1.06 -15.13 8.10
C PHE A 60 0.25 -15.56 7.44
N LEU A 61 0.14 -16.47 6.47
CA LEU A 61 1.24 -16.84 5.59
C LEU A 61 1.20 -15.92 4.38
N LEU A 62 2.33 -15.28 4.10
CA LEU A 62 2.50 -14.38 2.96
C LEU A 62 3.43 -15.03 1.94
N TYR A 63 2.93 -15.18 0.73
CA TYR A 63 3.72 -15.59 -0.44
C TYR A 63 3.97 -14.39 -1.31
N GLN A 64 5.23 -14.14 -1.64
CA GLN A 64 5.65 -13.04 -2.50
C GLN A 64 6.40 -13.60 -3.69
N GLN A 65 6.04 -13.16 -4.89
CA GLN A 65 6.72 -13.60 -6.12
C GLN A 65 6.78 -12.46 -7.12
N GLN A 66 7.99 -12.16 -7.60
CA GLN A 66 8.17 -11.22 -8.70
C GLN A 66 7.70 -11.87 -10.00
N ARG A 67 6.84 -11.15 -10.74
CA ARG A 67 6.32 -11.57 -12.02
C ARG A 67 6.43 -10.41 -13.02
N GLY A 68 7.46 -10.46 -13.86
CA GLY A 68 7.78 -9.31 -14.71
C GLY A 68 8.10 -8.07 -13.88
N GLN A 69 7.42 -6.97 -14.15
CA GLN A 69 7.59 -5.71 -13.39
C GLN A 69 6.76 -5.66 -12.10
N SER A 70 5.88 -6.61 -11.85
CA SER A 70 5.02 -6.60 -10.67
C SER A 70 5.46 -7.63 -9.64
N LEU A 71 5.30 -7.29 -8.38
CA LEU A 71 5.45 -8.20 -7.25
C LEU A 71 4.05 -8.64 -6.81
N ASP A 72 3.75 -9.92 -7.03
CA ASP A 72 2.51 -10.53 -6.58
C ASP A 72 2.63 -10.93 -5.11
N MET A 73 1.58 -10.71 -4.36
CA MET A 73 1.45 -11.06 -2.95
C MET A 73 0.15 -11.82 -2.71
N LEU A 74 0.26 -13.00 -2.10
CA LEU A 74 -0.87 -13.83 -1.69
C LEU A 74 -0.79 -14.08 -0.19
N ALA A 75 -1.81 -13.69 0.54
CA ALA A 75 -1.93 -13.98 1.96
C ALA A 75 -2.95 -15.08 2.23
N LEU A 76 -2.55 -16.07 2.99
CA LEU A 76 -3.39 -17.16 3.46
C LEU A 76 -3.48 -17.15 4.99
N SER A 77 -4.64 -17.47 5.54
CA SER A 77 -4.74 -17.78 6.97
C SER A 77 -3.90 -19.01 7.31
N LEU A 78 -3.62 -19.25 8.58
CA LEU A 78 -2.91 -20.46 9.02
C LEU A 78 -3.68 -21.75 8.70
N THR A 79 -4.98 -21.65 8.40
CA THR A 79 -5.83 -22.77 7.96
C THR A 79 -5.94 -22.87 6.44
N GLY A 80 -5.18 -22.04 5.68
CA GLY A 80 -5.11 -22.09 4.21
C GLY A 80 -6.20 -21.29 3.49
N GLN A 81 -7.06 -20.54 4.20
CA GLN A 81 -8.05 -19.66 3.56
C GLN A 81 -7.35 -18.44 2.96
N GLN A 82 -7.66 -18.12 1.70
CA GLN A 82 -7.15 -16.88 1.08
C GLN A 82 -7.74 -15.66 1.77
N LEU A 83 -6.88 -14.77 2.25
CA LEU A 83 -7.23 -13.52 2.91
C LEU A 83 -7.25 -12.36 1.93
N PHE A 84 -6.17 -12.23 1.17
CA PHE A 84 -6.08 -11.28 0.07
C PHE A 84 -5.09 -11.74 -1.00
N LYS A 85 -5.27 -11.21 -2.19
CA LYS A 85 -4.33 -11.29 -3.30
C LYS A 85 -4.19 -9.92 -3.91
N LEU A 86 -2.97 -9.48 -4.13
CA LEU A 86 -2.67 -8.16 -4.69
C LEU A 86 -1.36 -8.18 -5.47
N SER A 87 -1.13 -7.13 -6.24
CA SER A 87 0.14 -6.88 -6.92
C SER A 87 0.63 -5.46 -6.69
N PHE A 88 1.94 -5.27 -6.77
CA PHE A 88 2.61 -3.98 -6.66
C PHE A 88 3.56 -3.78 -7.83
N ASP A 89 3.41 -2.69 -8.58
CA ASP A 89 4.19 -2.39 -9.78
C ASP A 89 5.30 -1.34 -9.56
N GLY A 90 5.60 -1.02 -8.31
CA GLY A 90 6.54 0.04 -7.93
C GLY A 90 5.89 1.41 -7.72
N GLN A 91 4.64 1.60 -8.16
CA GLN A 91 3.92 2.86 -8.04
C GLN A 91 2.61 2.74 -7.27
N LYS A 92 1.89 1.66 -7.49
CA LYS A 92 0.56 1.43 -6.92
C LYS A 92 0.37 -0.02 -6.51
N VAL A 93 -0.52 -0.20 -5.55
CA VAL A 93 -1.06 -1.51 -5.15
C VAL A 93 -2.35 -1.75 -5.90
N ASP A 94 -2.46 -2.90 -6.54
CA ASP A 94 -3.69 -3.39 -7.16
C ASP A 94 -4.22 -4.57 -6.36
N VAL A 95 -5.39 -4.41 -5.73
CA VAL A 95 -6.01 -5.43 -4.89
C VAL A 95 -6.96 -6.26 -5.74
N GLU A 96 -6.51 -7.45 -6.15
CA GLU A 96 -7.30 -8.36 -6.98
C GLU A 96 -8.43 -9.02 -6.20
N GLN A 97 -8.13 -9.46 -4.98
CA GLN A 97 -9.08 -10.17 -4.11
C GLN A 97 -8.81 -9.85 -2.64
N ARG A 98 -9.86 -9.81 -1.84
CA ARG A 98 -9.79 -9.69 -0.37
C ARG A 98 -11.07 -10.23 0.27
N ILE A 99 -10.97 -10.72 1.50
CA ILE A 99 -12.14 -11.07 2.30
C ILE A 99 -12.85 -9.79 2.78
N GLU A 100 -14.14 -9.89 3.08
CA GLU A 100 -14.96 -8.72 3.47
C GLU A 100 -14.43 -8.03 4.73
N GLN A 101 -13.91 -8.78 5.69
CA GLN A 101 -13.31 -8.25 6.93
C GLN A 101 -12.11 -7.32 6.69
N MET A 102 -11.45 -7.45 5.53
CA MET A 102 -10.29 -6.63 5.13
C MET A 102 -10.66 -5.48 4.19
N LYS A 103 -11.94 -5.22 3.95
CA LYS A 103 -12.40 -4.21 3.01
C LYS A 103 -11.91 -2.80 3.35
N LEU A 104 -11.80 -2.48 4.63
CA LEU A 104 -11.34 -1.18 5.12
C LEU A 104 -9.84 -1.12 5.43
N LEU A 105 -9.11 -2.21 5.17
CA LEU A 105 -7.67 -2.24 5.39
C LEU A 105 -6.97 -1.34 4.36
N PRO A 106 -6.12 -0.39 4.80
CA PRO A 106 -5.37 0.46 3.88
C PRO A 106 -4.19 -0.31 3.30
N PHE A 107 -4.41 -1.06 2.21
CA PHE A 107 -3.42 -1.97 1.63
C PHE A 107 -2.13 -1.28 1.21
N ASP A 108 -2.15 -0.02 0.82
CA ASP A 108 -0.92 0.72 0.50
C ASP A 108 0.04 0.76 1.70
N TYR A 109 -0.47 0.95 2.91
CA TYR A 109 0.34 0.94 4.13
C TYR A 109 0.82 -0.46 4.47
N VAL A 110 -0.05 -1.46 4.34
CA VAL A 110 0.29 -2.87 4.60
C VAL A 110 1.39 -3.34 3.67
N VAL A 111 1.26 -3.08 2.36
CA VAL A 111 2.27 -3.44 1.35
C VAL A 111 3.57 -2.70 1.60
N ARG A 112 3.52 -1.40 1.91
CA ARG A 112 4.70 -0.63 2.28
C ARG A 112 5.46 -1.28 3.42
N ASP A 113 4.79 -1.60 4.52
CA ASP A 113 5.43 -2.15 5.71
C ASP A 113 5.98 -3.56 5.46
N ILE A 114 5.26 -4.39 4.68
CA ILE A 114 5.77 -5.68 4.20
C ILE A 114 7.05 -5.49 3.38
N LEU A 115 7.08 -4.57 2.42
CA LEU A 115 8.24 -4.35 1.56
C LEU A 115 9.47 -3.88 2.36
N TYR A 116 9.27 -3.00 3.33
CA TYR A 116 10.37 -2.59 4.21
C TYR A 116 10.91 -3.74 5.06
N ALA A 117 10.04 -4.67 5.48
CA ALA A 117 10.44 -5.81 6.29
C ALA A 117 11.09 -6.93 5.47
N THR A 118 10.66 -7.13 4.23
CA THR A 118 10.98 -8.37 3.49
C THR A 118 11.72 -8.15 2.18
N TYR A 119 11.51 -7.02 1.47
CA TYR A 119 12.08 -6.80 0.15
C TYR A 119 13.52 -6.23 0.24
N PRO A 120 14.50 -6.86 -0.41
CA PRO A 120 15.90 -6.45 -0.27
C PRO A 120 16.13 -4.98 -0.66
N ASN A 121 16.77 -4.24 0.22
CA ASN A 121 17.18 -2.84 -0.02
C ASN A 121 16.01 -1.87 -0.31
N PHE A 122 14.76 -2.22 -0.03
CA PHE A 122 13.61 -1.35 -0.32
C PHE A 122 13.75 0.04 0.31
N ALA A 123 14.24 0.12 1.55
CA ALA A 123 14.50 1.39 2.22
C ALA A 123 15.46 2.31 1.44
N ARG A 124 16.46 1.73 0.76
CA ARG A 124 17.45 2.51 -0.04
C ARG A 124 16.84 3.14 -1.28
N LEU A 125 15.80 2.53 -1.86
CA LEU A 125 15.08 3.09 -3.00
C LEU A 125 14.39 4.42 -2.66
N HIS A 126 14.16 4.68 -1.38
CA HIS A 126 13.45 5.86 -0.89
C HIS A 126 14.34 6.87 -0.15
N ALA A 127 15.58 6.53 0.15
CA ALA A 127 16.47 7.34 0.99
C ALA A 127 16.66 8.77 0.45
N ALA A 128 16.76 8.93 -0.88
CA ALA A 128 16.98 10.23 -1.51
C ALA A 128 15.71 11.09 -1.64
N GLN A 129 14.52 10.49 -1.68
CA GLN A 129 13.28 11.20 -2.05
C GLN A 129 12.35 11.47 -0.88
N ASN A 130 12.36 10.62 0.15
CA ASN A 130 11.33 10.63 1.18
C ASN A 130 11.86 10.76 2.59
N ALA A 131 13.12 11.15 2.76
CA ALA A 131 13.77 11.20 4.07
C ALA A 131 13.54 9.90 4.88
N VAL A 132 13.55 8.76 4.18
CA VAL A 132 13.45 7.43 4.80
C VAL A 132 14.85 7.02 5.24
N VAL A 133 15.00 6.76 6.52
CA VAL A 133 16.26 6.34 7.12
C VAL A 133 16.03 5.04 7.86
N GLN A 134 16.81 4.03 7.52
CA GLN A 134 16.91 2.83 8.35
C GLN A 134 18.06 3.00 9.32
N LYS A 135 17.77 2.92 10.60
CA LYS A 135 18.77 2.90 11.66
C LYS A 135 18.54 1.63 12.50
N ASP A 136 19.53 0.75 12.49
CA ASP A 136 19.43 -0.59 13.07
C ASP A 136 18.23 -1.35 12.50
N ASP A 137 17.33 -1.77 13.36
CA ASP A 137 16.10 -2.50 13.05
C ASP A 137 14.86 -1.58 12.87
N THR A 138 15.05 -0.26 12.88
CA THR A 138 13.94 0.71 12.84
C THR A 138 13.97 1.56 11.58
N ILE A 139 12.82 1.65 10.92
CA ILE A 139 12.59 2.54 9.79
C ILE A 139 11.98 3.85 10.28
N TYR A 140 12.59 4.95 9.92
CA TYR A 140 12.14 6.31 10.20
C TYR A 140 11.66 6.98 8.92
N MET A 141 10.51 7.64 8.96
CA MET A 141 10.00 8.53 7.92
C MET A 141 9.77 9.90 8.51
N GLN A 142 10.33 10.95 7.89
CA GLN A 142 10.29 12.32 8.43
C GLN A 142 10.70 12.40 9.91
N GLN A 143 11.77 11.67 10.27
CA GLN A 143 12.31 11.57 11.63
C GLN A 143 11.39 10.88 12.65
N GLN A 144 10.24 10.35 12.24
CA GLN A 144 9.36 9.57 13.10
C GLN A 144 9.58 8.07 12.89
N PRO A 145 9.68 7.25 13.93
CA PRO A 145 9.76 5.81 13.81
C PRO A 145 8.41 5.28 13.31
N VAL A 146 8.41 4.54 12.20
CA VAL A 146 7.18 4.01 11.56
C VAL A 146 7.12 2.50 11.57
N LEU A 147 8.27 1.83 11.59
CA LEU A 147 8.34 0.37 11.57
C LEU A 147 9.57 -0.10 12.33
N LYS A 148 9.40 -1.07 13.22
CA LYS A 148 10.49 -1.81 13.86
C LYS A 148 10.51 -3.24 13.33
N ILE A 149 11.64 -3.66 12.75
CA ILE A 149 11.83 -4.99 12.19
C ILE A 149 12.54 -5.84 13.24
N GLN A 150 11.90 -6.93 13.68
CA GLN A 150 12.54 -7.92 14.53
C GLN A 150 12.70 -9.21 13.74
N GLN A 151 13.93 -9.63 13.56
CA GLN A 151 14.25 -10.92 12.94
C GLN A 151 14.51 -11.93 14.07
N ASN A 152 13.63 -12.90 14.22
CA ASN A 152 13.89 -14.04 15.10
C ASN A 152 14.70 -15.07 14.30
N GLU A 153 16.00 -15.12 14.52
CA GLU A 153 16.85 -16.21 14.01
C GLU A 153 16.48 -17.47 14.81
N GLY A 154 15.69 -18.33 14.22
CA GLY A 154 15.47 -19.66 14.79
C GLY A 154 14.03 -20.12 14.85
N ALA A 155 13.43 -20.36 13.70
CA ALA A 155 12.34 -21.31 13.57
C ALA A 155 12.45 -21.97 12.18
N ILE A 156 13.25 -23.00 12.11
CA ILE A 156 13.14 -24.05 11.08
C ILE A 156 12.60 -25.27 11.81
#